data_931858140442f0d0e9db71ac1161ae1b
#
_entry.id   931858140442f0d0e9db71ac1161ae1b
#
_cell.length_a   1.000
_cell.length_b   1.000
_cell.length_c   1.000
_cell.angle_alpha   90.00
_cell.angle_beta   90.00
_cell.angle_gamma   90.00
#
_symmetry.space_group_name_H-M   'P 1'
#
loop_
_entity.id
_entity.type
_entity.pdbx_description
1 polymer ?
#
loop_
_entity_poly.entity_id
_entity_poly.type
_entity_poly.pdbx_seq_one_letter_code
_entity_poly.pdbx_strand_id
1 'polypeptide(L)'
;AEYQLRTKDSFSGVERNQFKLGSSYKISKFLKVGADYTFIGHYANSTGEFRPRHRFSGNLTGTVDAGDWRFSLRERLQFTHKAYDINHFQETLNHLELKSRLMVKYRGFRAVEPYAFVELRNTFNDPKCSATYNTATGSWSDYEFLGYTHAYVNRIRGALGLEWSLSKRHALDFRAMYNYHNELDIDTDKSGTKLKSLTWQNPTAVTLCFGYKFSF
;
A
#
# COMPACT_ATOMS: atom_id res chain seq x y z
N ALA A 1 12.45 9.96 -10.10
CA ALA A 1 11.78 8.82 -10.73
C ALA A 1 12.12 7.53 -9.96
N GLU A 2 11.22 6.56 -9.95
CA GLU A 2 11.42 5.25 -9.32
C GLU A 2 10.82 4.19 -10.24
N TYR A 3 11.55 3.09 -10.46
CA TYR A 3 11.03 1.90 -11.12
C TYR A 3 11.06 0.73 -10.14
N GLN A 4 9.99 -0.06 -10.10
CA GLN A 4 9.89 -1.25 -9.27
C GLN A 4 9.36 -2.42 -10.10
N LEU A 5 10.10 -3.53 -10.11
CA LEU A 5 9.69 -4.82 -10.63
C LEU A 5 9.37 -5.74 -9.46
N ARG A 6 8.24 -6.43 -9.51
CA ARG A 6 7.93 -7.54 -8.59
C ARG A 6 7.73 -8.81 -9.39
N THR A 7 8.31 -9.87 -8.89
CA THR A 7 8.16 -11.22 -9.43
C THR A 7 7.27 -12.05 -8.52
N LYS A 8 6.65 -13.07 -9.06
CA LYS A 8 5.86 -14.08 -8.35
C LYS A 8 6.62 -15.41 -8.26
N ASP A 9 6.21 -16.27 -7.35
CA ASP A 9 6.58 -17.70 -7.26
C ASP A 9 8.08 -17.97 -7.52
N SER A 10 8.95 -17.45 -6.65
CA SER A 10 10.40 -17.65 -6.73
C SER A 10 11.00 -17.24 -8.09
N PHE A 11 10.59 -16.09 -8.62
CA PHE A 11 11.01 -15.51 -9.91
C PHE A 11 10.42 -16.18 -11.17
N SER A 12 9.38 -17.00 -11.05
CA SER A 12 8.76 -17.69 -12.21
C SER A 12 8.06 -16.78 -13.20
N GLY A 13 7.81 -15.50 -12.84
CA GLY A 13 7.19 -14.53 -13.72
C GLY A 13 7.07 -13.15 -13.11
N VAL A 14 6.65 -12.19 -13.94
CA VAL A 14 6.39 -10.81 -13.50
C VAL A 14 4.99 -10.73 -12.91
N GLU A 15 4.88 -10.33 -11.64
CA GLU A 15 3.61 -10.01 -11.00
C GLU A 15 3.21 -8.56 -11.28
N ARG A 16 4.18 -7.63 -11.16
CA ARG A 16 3.88 -6.21 -11.25
C ARG A 16 5.09 -5.38 -11.68
N ASN A 17 4.84 -4.45 -12.57
CA ASN A 17 5.74 -3.37 -12.93
C ASN A 17 5.17 -2.05 -12.43
N GLN A 18 6.01 -1.19 -11.86
CA GLN A 18 5.60 0.15 -11.44
C GLN A 18 6.63 1.18 -11.90
N PHE A 19 6.13 2.25 -12.50
CA PHE A 19 6.91 3.43 -12.81
C PHE A 19 6.31 4.63 -12.09
N LYS A 20 7.11 5.33 -11.29
CA LYS A 20 6.67 6.44 -10.46
C LYS A 20 7.48 7.69 -10.80
N LEU A 21 6.76 8.79 -11.00
CA LEU A 21 7.27 10.14 -11.09
C LEU A 21 6.71 10.96 -9.95
N GLY A 22 7.52 11.79 -9.34
CA GLY A 22 7.06 12.66 -8.27
C GLY A 22 8.01 13.80 -8.00
N SER A 23 7.46 14.81 -7.36
CA SER A 23 8.19 15.97 -6.88
C SER A 23 7.86 16.22 -5.41
N SER A 24 8.74 16.95 -4.75
CA SER A 24 8.50 17.36 -3.37
C SER A 24 9.16 18.70 -3.09
N TYR A 25 8.48 19.47 -2.24
CA TYR A 25 8.93 20.81 -1.85
C TYR A 25 9.03 20.90 -0.32
N LYS A 26 10.13 21.47 0.16
CA LYS A 26 10.36 21.71 1.58
C LYS A 26 9.83 23.07 1.94
N ILE A 27 8.66 23.11 2.63
CA ILE A 27 8.02 24.35 3.06
C ILE A 27 8.81 25.01 4.19
N SER A 28 9.32 24.19 5.13
CA SER A 28 10.12 24.65 6.25
C SER A 28 11.14 23.58 6.66
N LYS A 29 11.95 23.85 7.68
CA LYS A 29 12.87 22.85 8.25
C LYS A 29 12.13 21.62 8.83
N PHE A 30 10.85 21.77 9.17
CA PHE A 30 10.04 20.72 9.79
C PHE A 30 9.02 20.08 8.83
N LEU A 31 8.68 20.75 7.73
CA LEU A 31 7.54 20.37 6.89
C LEU A 31 7.92 20.24 5.42
N LYS A 32 7.56 19.10 4.82
CA LYS A 32 7.73 18.79 3.41
C LYS A 32 6.41 18.32 2.81
N VAL A 33 6.05 18.83 1.65
CA VAL A 33 4.93 18.35 0.83
C VAL A 33 5.45 17.67 -0.42
N GLY A 34 4.67 16.81 -1.01
CA GLY A 34 5.01 16.17 -2.27
C GLY A 34 3.79 15.61 -2.97
N ALA A 35 3.93 15.42 -4.27
CA ALA A 35 2.95 14.74 -5.08
C ALA A 35 3.67 13.74 -6.00
N ASP A 36 3.04 12.63 -6.26
CA ASP A 36 3.55 11.63 -7.18
C ASP A 36 2.43 10.96 -7.98
N TYR A 37 2.79 10.56 -9.20
CA TYR A 37 2.02 9.72 -10.08
C TYR A 37 2.75 8.38 -10.24
N THR A 38 2.00 7.28 -10.21
CA THR A 38 2.53 5.95 -10.44
C THR A 38 1.67 5.20 -11.45
N PHE A 39 2.29 4.77 -12.54
CA PHE A 39 1.71 3.78 -13.43
C PHE A 39 2.05 2.38 -12.89
N ILE A 40 1.04 1.50 -12.84
CA ILE A 40 1.16 0.13 -12.32
C ILE A 40 0.62 -0.82 -13.38
N GLY A 41 1.50 -1.64 -13.95
CA GLY A 41 1.10 -2.80 -14.74
C GLY A 41 1.10 -4.04 -13.83
N HIS A 42 -0.06 -4.61 -13.60
CA HIS A 42 -0.22 -5.84 -12.82
C HIS A 42 -0.67 -6.97 -13.74
N TYR A 43 -0.14 -8.17 -13.55
CA TYR A 43 -0.56 -9.36 -14.29
C TYR A 43 -1.34 -10.27 -13.34
N ALA A 44 -2.59 -10.56 -13.71
CA ALA A 44 -3.44 -11.45 -12.90
C ALA A 44 -2.84 -12.86 -12.86
N ASN A 45 -2.69 -13.43 -11.67
CA ASN A 45 -2.03 -14.72 -11.48
C ASN A 45 -2.74 -15.88 -12.19
N SER A 46 -4.06 -15.86 -12.23
CA SER A 46 -4.88 -16.93 -12.79
C SER A 46 -4.99 -16.88 -14.31
N THR A 47 -5.02 -15.68 -14.90
CA THR A 47 -5.31 -15.50 -16.34
C THR A 47 -4.13 -14.94 -17.12
N GLY A 48 -3.11 -14.38 -16.45
CA GLY A 48 -2.04 -13.61 -17.09
C GLY A 48 -2.49 -12.26 -17.67
N GLU A 49 -3.74 -11.88 -17.46
CA GLU A 49 -4.33 -10.63 -17.96
C GLU A 49 -3.59 -9.41 -17.44
N PHE A 50 -3.28 -8.48 -18.32
CA PHE A 50 -2.66 -7.21 -17.97
C PHE A 50 -3.70 -6.25 -17.40
N ARG A 51 -3.50 -5.78 -16.17
CA ARG A 51 -4.42 -4.93 -15.40
C ARG A 51 -3.76 -3.60 -15.05
N PRO A 52 -3.80 -2.61 -15.93
CA PRO A 52 -3.18 -1.31 -15.69
C PRO A 52 -3.94 -0.51 -14.62
N ARG A 53 -3.17 0.23 -13.81
CA ARG A 53 -3.70 1.13 -12.78
C ARG A 53 -2.93 2.44 -12.78
N HIS A 54 -3.65 3.53 -12.58
CA HIS A 54 -3.12 4.87 -12.44
C HIS A 54 -3.26 5.33 -10.99
N ARG A 55 -2.18 5.73 -10.37
CA ARG A 55 -2.18 6.14 -8.97
C ARG A 55 -1.62 7.53 -8.82
N PHE A 56 -2.37 8.38 -8.16
CA PHE A 56 -2.00 9.73 -7.74
C PHE A 56 -1.85 9.77 -6.23
N SER A 57 -0.81 10.43 -5.72
CA SER A 57 -0.60 10.56 -4.29
C SER A 57 -0.18 11.97 -3.92
N GLY A 58 -0.77 12.48 -2.84
CA GLY A 58 -0.30 13.67 -2.13
C GLY A 58 0.37 13.24 -0.82
N ASN A 59 1.49 13.87 -0.47
CA ASN A 59 2.25 13.54 0.73
C ASN A 59 2.48 14.79 1.57
N LEU A 60 2.27 14.65 2.88
CA LEU A 60 2.68 15.64 3.89
C LEU A 60 3.63 14.93 4.86
N THR A 61 4.80 15.49 5.10
CA THR A 61 5.79 14.91 6.01
C THR A 61 6.25 15.95 7.01
N GLY A 62 5.95 15.71 8.29
CA GLY A 62 6.52 16.43 9.41
C GLY A 62 7.78 15.73 9.91
N THR A 63 8.81 16.49 10.30
CA THR A 63 10.08 15.93 10.80
C THR A 63 10.60 16.79 11.94
N VAL A 64 11.02 16.11 13.04
CA VAL A 64 11.63 16.75 14.20
C VAL A 64 12.92 16.00 14.55
N ASP A 65 14.00 16.73 14.77
CA ASP A 65 15.29 16.20 15.24
C ASP A 65 15.44 16.47 16.74
N ALA A 66 15.82 15.44 17.51
CA ALA A 66 16.11 15.50 18.94
C ALA A 66 17.45 14.80 19.21
N GLY A 67 18.54 15.57 19.28
CA GLY A 67 19.90 15.05 19.30
C GLY A 67 20.17 14.23 18.03
N ASP A 68 20.62 13.00 18.22
CA ASP A 68 20.89 12.07 17.11
C ASP A 68 19.64 11.36 16.57
N TRP A 69 18.49 11.59 17.19
CA TRP A 69 17.25 10.97 16.77
C TRP A 69 16.45 11.87 15.85
N ARG A 70 15.91 11.28 14.80
CA ARG A 70 14.95 11.91 13.88
C ARG A 70 13.62 11.20 13.95
N PHE A 71 12.57 11.95 14.25
CA PHE A 71 11.18 11.50 14.20
C PHE A 71 10.52 12.10 12.98
N SER A 72 9.74 11.29 12.27
CA SER A 72 8.94 11.80 11.14
C SER A 72 7.57 11.16 11.10
N LEU A 73 6.55 11.98 10.87
CA LEU A 73 5.19 11.58 10.59
C LEU A 73 4.90 11.91 9.12
N ARG A 74 4.49 10.92 8.36
CA ARG A 74 4.08 11.10 6.97
C ARG A 74 2.64 10.67 6.78
N GLU A 75 1.82 11.60 6.30
CA GLU A 75 0.48 11.34 5.78
C GLU A 75 0.55 11.28 4.25
N ARG A 76 -0.03 10.23 3.66
CA ARG A 76 -0.14 10.07 2.22
C ARG A 76 -1.57 9.73 1.85
N LEU A 77 -2.24 10.68 1.18
CA LEU A 77 -3.50 10.42 0.52
C LEU A 77 -3.22 9.86 -0.87
N GLN A 78 -3.86 8.74 -1.21
CA GLN A 78 -3.62 8.01 -2.43
C GLN A 78 -4.93 7.67 -3.13
N PHE A 79 -5.05 8.09 -4.37
CA PHE A 79 -6.14 7.74 -5.27
C PHE A 79 -5.61 6.77 -6.34
N THR A 80 -6.29 5.64 -6.53
CA THR A 80 -5.91 4.64 -7.55
C THR A 80 -7.10 4.34 -8.44
N HIS A 81 -6.97 4.63 -9.73
CA HIS A 81 -7.92 4.26 -10.78
C HIS A 81 -7.48 2.94 -11.43
N LYS A 82 -8.39 1.96 -11.52
CA LYS A 82 -8.19 0.70 -12.22
C LYS A 82 -8.69 0.86 -13.66
N ALA A 83 -7.78 0.74 -14.63
CA ALA A 83 -8.12 0.91 -16.05
C ALA A 83 -8.34 -0.46 -16.73
N TYR A 84 -9.19 -1.29 -16.14
CA TYR A 84 -9.61 -2.61 -16.61
C TYR A 84 -10.99 -2.96 -16.05
N ASP A 85 -11.64 -3.94 -16.63
CA ASP A 85 -12.95 -4.37 -16.17
C ASP A 85 -12.88 -5.04 -14.80
N ILE A 86 -13.78 -4.62 -13.92
CA ILE A 86 -13.89 -5.14 -12.56
C ILE A 86 -15.32 -5.60 -12.28
N ASN A 87 -15.49 -6.47 -11.32
CA ASN A 87 -16.80 -6.68 -10.73
C ASN A 87 -17.05 -5.55 -9.71
N HIS A 88 -17.93 -4.61 -10.04
CA HIS A 88 -18.25 -3.43 -9.23
C HIS A 88 -18.84 -3.78 -7.85
N PHE A 89 -19.37 -4.97 -7.68
CA PHE A 89 -19.89 -5.43 -6.39
C PHE A 89 -18.80 -6.01 -5.48
N GLN A 90 -17.64 -6.34 -6.02
CA GLN A 90 -16.49 -6.89 -5.29
C GLN A 90 -15.39 -5.85 -5.09
N GLU A 91 -15.22 -4.96 -6.04
CA GLU A 91 -14.11 -4.00 -6.03
C GLU A 91 -14.56 -2.60 -6.43
N THR A 92 -13.89 -1.57 -5.92
CA THR A 92 -14.07 -0.20 -6.41
C THR A 92 -13.14 0.10 -7.58
N LEU A 93 -13.64 0.81 -8.60
CA LEU A 93 -12.86 1.29 -9.73
C LEU A 93 -11.84 2.37 -9.29
N ASN A 94 -12.27 3.23 -8.39
CA ASN A 94 -11.53 4.40 -7.89
C ASN A 94 -11.25 4.23 -6.40
N HIS A 95 -10.10 3.69 -6.06
CA HIS A 95 -9.76 3.36 -4.68
C HIS A 95 -9.05 4.52 -3.98
N LEU A 96 -9.57 4.93 -2.82
CA LEU A 96 -9.04 6.02 -1.99
C LEU A 96 -8.47 5.46 -0.69
N GLU A 97 -7.20 5.77 -0.40
CA GLU A 97 -6.48 5.33 0.78
C GLU A 97 -5.76 6.48 1.48
N LEU A 98 -5.68 6.44 2.81
CA LEU A 98 -4.76 7.23 3.62
C LEU A 98 -3.72 6.32 4.25
N LYS A 99 -2.45 6.70 4.12
CA LYS A 99 -1.32 5.99 4.74
C LYS A 99 -0.62 6.91 5.73
N SER A 100 -0.73 6.57 7.01
CA SER A 100 -0.11 7.28 8.11
C SER A 100 1.12 6.51 8.56
N ARG A 101 2.31 7.11 8.46
CA ARG A 101 3.57 6.46 8.85
C ARG A 101 4.31 7.29 9.89
N LEU A 102 4.53 6.70 11.05
CA LEU A 102 5.46 7.19 12.05
C LEU A 102 6.79 6.46 11.91
N MET A 103 7.89 7.20 11.79
CA MET A 103 9.25 6.65 11.66
C MET A 103 10.18 7.32 12.66
N VAL A 104 11.04 6.52 13.26
CA VAL A 104 12.19 6.95 14.04
C VAL A 104 13.48 6.48 13.36
N LYS A 105 14.48 7.37 13.25
CA LYS A 105 15.78 7.10 12.66
C LYS A 105 16.86 7.60 13.62
N TYR A 106 17.87 6.78 13.85
CA TYR A 106 19.05 7.17 14.63
C TYR A 106 20.20 7.57 13.68
N ARG A 107 20.82 8.71 13.91
CA ARG A 107 21.83 9.35 13.05
C ARG A 107 23.18 9.55 13.75
N GLY A 108 23.35 8.99 14.96
CA GLY A 108 24.59 9.09 15.74
C GLY A 108 25.75 8.28 15.15
N PHE A 109 25.52 7.35 14.22
CA PHE A 109 26.60 6.66 13.54
C PHE A 109 27.02 7.40 12.26
N ARG A 110 28.32 7.37 11.95
CA ARG A 110 28.89 8.17 10.84
C ARG A 110 28.40 7.78 9.45
N ALA A 111 28.21 6.50 9.19
CA ALA A 111 27.88 5.99 7.87
C ALA A 111 26.57 5.20 7.82
N VAL A 112 26.01 4.86 8.97
CA VAL A 112 24.88 3.94 9.09
C VAL A 112 23.76 4.60 9.89
N GLU A 113 22.56 4.61 9.34
CA GLU A 113 21.37 5.18 9.98
C GLU A 113 20.30 4.09 10.16
N PRO A 114 20.26 3.37 11.31
CA PRO A 114 19.18 2.46 11.61
C PRO A 114 17.87 3.21 11.80
N TYR A 115 16.78 2.58 11.39
CA TYR A 115 15.44 3.14 11.56
C TYR A 115 14.38 2.08 11.80
N ALA A 116 13.29 2.51 12.40
CA ALA A 116 12.07 1.72 12.52
C ALA A 116 10.86 2.56 12.10
N PHE A 117 9.81 1.93 11.59
CA PHE A 117 8.55 2.62 11.37
C PHE A 117 7.34 1.71 11.57
N VAL A 118 6.21 2.36 11.87
CA VAL A 118 4.88 1.76 11.79
C VAL A 118 4.06 2.55 10.78
N GLU A 119 3.31 1.85 9.93
CA GLU A 119 2.42 2.44 8.93
C GLU A 119 1.04 1.81 9.04
N LEU A 120 0.03 2.65 9.15
CA LEU A 120 -1.38 2.28 9.02
C LEU A 120 -1.85 2.64 7.62
N ARG A 121 -2.68 1.80 7.03
CA ARG A 121 -3.37 2.07 5.78
C ARG A 121 -4.88 1.98 6.02
N ASN A 122 -5.55 3.09 5.79
CA ASN A 122 -6.99 3.19 5.85
C ASN A 122 -7.53 3.24 4.41
N THR A 123 -8.53 2.44 4.12
CA THR A 123 -9.36 2.57 2.91
C THR A 123 -10.64 3.32 3.26
N PHE A 124 -11.23 4.07 2.31
CA PHE A 124 -12.41 4.88 2.57
C PHE A 124 -13.62 4.53 1.72
N ASN A 125 -13.42 3.84 0.62
CA ASN A 125 -14.45 3.61 -0.37
C ASN A 125 -14.42 2.18 -0.92
N ASP A 126 -14.23 1.22 -0.06
CA ASP A 126 -14.42 -0.18 -0.43
C ASP A 126 -15.91 -0.53 -0.53
N PRO A 127 -16.26 -1.57 -1.30
CA PRO A 127 -17.63 -2.07 -1.37
C PRO A 127 -18.15 -2.43 0.01
N LYS A 128 -19.41 -2.06 0.26
CA LYS A 128 -20.15 -2.41 1.46
C LYS A 128 -21.38 -3.21 1.06
N CYS A 129 -21.64 -4.29 1.75
CA CYS A 129 -22.85 -5.07 1.57
C CYS A 129 -23.41 -5.51 2.92
N SER A 130 -24.68 -5.88 2.92
CA SER A 130 -25.34 -6.64 3.98
C SER A 130 -25.77 -7.99 3.44
N ALA A 131 -25.76 -9.03 4.28
CA ALA A 131 -26.24 -10.34 3.96
C ALA A 131 -26.46 -11.16 5.23
N THR A 132 -27.36 -12.11 5.19
CA THR A 132 -27.63 -13.04 6.29
C THR A 132 -27.04 -14.41 5.94
N TYR A 133 -26.19 -14.95 6.82
CA TYR A 133 -25.65 -16.29 6.63
C TYR A 133 -26.52 -17.32 7.33
N ASN A 134 -27.04 -18.28 6.56
CA ASN A 134 -27.81 -19.42 7.10
C ASN A 134 -26.85 -20.58 7.35
N THR A 135 -26.57 -20.86 8.61
CA THR A 135 -25.68 -21.95 9.03
C THR A 135 -26.23 -23.34 8.73
N ALA A 136 -27.56 -23.50 8.65
CA ALA A 136 -28.20 -24.80 8.36
C ALA A 136 -28.07 -25.21 6.90
N THR A 137 -28.08 -24.25 5.98
CA THR A 137 -27.95 -24.47 4.53
C THR A 137 -26.58 -24.14 3.97
N GLY A 138 -25.70 -23.49 4.75
CA GLY A 138 -24.41 -23.03 4.32
C GLY A 138 -24.47 -21.95 3.22
N SER A 139 -25.58 -21.21 3.14
CA SER A 139 -25.82 -20.24 2.07
C SER A 139 -26.10 -18.83 2.60
N TRP A 140 -25.85 -17.84 1.74
CA TRP A 140 -26.18 -16.44 2.01
C TRP A 140 -27.55 -16.09 1.46
N SER A 141 -28.33 -15.31 2.24
CA SER A 141 -29.62 -14.71 1.85
C SER A 141 -29.60 -13.20 2.10
N ASP A 142 -30.63 -12.50 1.62
CA ASP A 142 -30.86 -11.07 1.86
C ASP A 142 -29.65 -10.20 1.50
N TYR A 143 -28.93 -10.58 0.44
CA TYR A 143 -27.78 -9.80 -0.04
C TYR A 143 -28.26 -8.48 -0.62
N GLU A 144 -27.65 -7.39 -0.12
CA GLU A 144 -27.85 -6.03 -0.59
C GLU A 144 -26.52 -5.30 -0.71
N PHE A 145 -26.26 -4.72 -1.88
CA PHE A 145 -25.10 -3.85 -2.09
C PHE A 145 -25.40 -2.44 -1.60
N LEU A 146 -24.62 -1.94 -0.64
CA LEU A 146 -24.81 -0.65 0.03
C LEU A 146 -23.88 0.46 -0.50
N GLY A 147 -23.23 0.24 -1.65
CA GLY A 147 -22.34 1.19 -2.28
C GLY A 147 -20.89 1.13 -1.77
N TYR A 148 -20.13 2.20 -2.02
CA TYR A 148 -18.70 2.28 -1.72
C TYR A 148 -18.44 3.18 -0.52
N THR A 149 -18.94 2.80 0.63
CA THR A 149 -18.86 3.60 1.87
C THR A 149 -18.10 2.89 2.99
N HIS A 150 -17.51 1.73 2.71
CA HIS A 150 -16.81 0.98 3.74
C HIS A 150 -15.42 1.57 3.96
N ALA A 151 -15.21 2.09 5.19
CA ALA A 151 -13.96 2.67 5.64
C ALA A 151 -13.40 1.88 6.84
N TYR A 152 -12.15 1.42 6.71
CA TYR A 152 -11.49 0.64 7.77
C TYR A 152 -9.97 0.63 7.60
N VAL A 153 -9.27 0.19 8.65
CA VAL A 153 -7.82 -0.07 8.56
C VAL A 153 -7.60 -1.41 7.85
N ASN A 154 -7.16 -1.35 6.60
CA ASN A 154 -6.97 -2.55 5.79
C ASN A 154 -5.52 -3.08 5.82
N ARG A 155 -4.57 -2.35 6.41
CA ARG A 155 -3.19 -2.83 6.60
C ARG A 155 -2.49 -2.14 7.76
N ILE A 156 -1.76 -2.95 8.53
CA ILE A 156 -0.76 -2.48 9.49
C ILE A 156 0.59 -3.01 9.05
N ARG A 157 1.60 -2.15 9.03
CA ARG A 157 2.96 -2.51 8.64
C ARG A 157 3.95 -2.02 9.69
N GLY A 158 4.81 -2.91 10.17
CA GLY A 158 6.00 -2.59 10.95
C GLY A 158 7.25 -2.83 10.12
N ALA A 159 8.30 -2.03 10.32
CA ALA A 159 9.57 -2.28 9.66
C ALA A 159 10.75 -1.87 10.53
N LEU A 160 11.82 -2.64 10.39
CA LEU A 160 13.16 -2.30 10.85
C LEU A 160 14.07 -2.19 9.63
N GLY A 161 14.91 -1.18 9.58
CA GLY A 161 15.78 -0.95 8.45
C GLY A 161 17.08 -0.28 8.83
N LEU A 162 17.98 -0.27 7.86
CA LEU A 162 19.30 0.27 7.95
C LEU A 162 19.63 0.99 6.63
N GLU A 163 19.93 2.27 6.69
CA GLU A 163 20.47 3.03 5.57
C GLU A 163 21.97 3.17 5.73
N TRP A 164 22.73 2.70 4.75
CA TRP A 164 24.19 2.74 4.74
C TRP A 164 24.69 3.69 3.65
N SER A 165 25.23 4.82 4.06
CA SER A 165 25.83 5.82 3.19
C SER A 165 27.23 5.36 2.76
N LEU A 166 27.37 4.92 1.51
CA LEU A 166 28.64 4.52 0.91
C LEU A 166 29.47 5.76 0.53
N SER A 167 28.79 6.83 0.11
CA SER A 167 29.38 8.13 -0.22
C SER A 167 28.33 9.24 -0.12
N LYS A 168 28.70 10.49 -0.44
CA LYS A 168 27.76 11.62 -0.48
C LYS A 168 26.61 11.43 -1.48
N ARG A 169 26.79 10.56 -2.49
CA ARG A 169 25.81 10.33 -3.57
C ARG A 169 25.20 8.94 -3.56
N HIS A 170 25.78 7.99 -2.86
CA HIS A 170 25.40 6.57 -2.92
C HIS A 170 25.02 6.05 -1.53
N ALA A 171 23.86 5.45 -1.39
CA ALA A 171 23.44 4.76 -0.19
C ALA A 171 22.72 3.45 -0.50
N LEU A 172 22.86 2.49 0.40
CA LEU A 172 22.11 1.23 0.41
C LEU A 172 21.05 1.27 1.49
N ASP A 173 19.89 0.68 1.22
CA ASP A 173 18.77 0.58 2.18
C ASP A 173 18.38 -0.89 2.32
N PHE A 174 18.59 -1.45 3.48
CA PHE A 174 18.18 -2.81 3.86
C PHE A 174 17.01 -2.70 4.80
N ARG A 175 15.95 -3.48 4.55
CA ARG A 175 14.73 -3.37 5.34
C ARG A 175 13.99 -4.69 5.43
N ALA A 176 13.63 -5.07 6.65
CA ALA A 176 12.67 -6.14 6.92
C ALA A 176 11.32 -5.52 7.31
N MET A 177 10.25 -5.95 6.69
CA MET A 177 8.90 -5.46 6.93
C MET A 177 7.97 -6.62 7.28
N TYR A 178 7.19 -6.44 8.32
CA TYR A 178 6.04 -7.27 8.64
C TYR A 178 4.77 -6.56 8.19
N ASN A 179 3.92 -7.24 7.47
CA ASN A 179 2.63 -6.73 6.99
C ASN A 179 1.52 -7.61 7.56
N TYR A 180 0.56 -7.00 8.21
CA TYR A 180 -0.72 -7.57 8.57
C TYR A 180 -1.78 -6.93 7.69
N HIS A 181 -2.52 -7.74 6.96
CA HIS A 181 -3.64 -7.31 6.14
C HIS A 181 -4.94 -7.62 6.86
N ASN A 182 -5.92 -6.76 6.69
CA ASN A 182 -7.29 -6.94 7.15
C ASN A 182 -8.16 -6.53 5.96
N GLU A 183 -8.55 -7.50 5.14
CA GLU A 183 -9.23 -7.25 3.87
C GLU A 183 -10.57 -8.00 3.86
N LEU A 184 -11.65 -7.28 3.51
CA LEU A 184 -12.94 -7.88 3.31
C LEU A 184 -13.00 -8.43 1.88
N ASP A 185 -13.15 -9.74 1.77
CA ASP A 185 -13.32 -10.44 0.51
C ASP A 185 -14.80 -10.69 0.25
N ILE A 186 -15.30 -10.10 -0.83
CA ILE A 186 -16.70 -10.20 -1.28
C ILE A 186 -16.67 -10.93 -2.61
N ASP A 187 -17.23 -12.14 -2.69
CA ASP A 187 -17.44 -12.85 -3.95
C ASP A 187 -18.92 -12.88 -4.31
N THR A 188 -19.25 -12.31 -5.47
CA THR A 188 -20.61 -12.25 -6.00
C THR A 188 -20.64 -12.82 -7.42
N ASP A 189 -21.83 -13.05 -7.96
CA ASP A 189 -21.99 -13.21 -9.40
C ASP A 189 -21.72 -11.89 -10.13
N LYS A 190 -21.58 -11.94 -11.45
CA LYS A 190 -21.29 -10.74 -12.29
C LYS A 190 -22.41 -9.70 -12.26
N SER A 191 -23.63 -10.12 -12.00
CA SER A 191 -24.80 -9.25 -11.92
C SER A 191 -24.95 -8.60 -10.53
N GLY A 192 -24.20 -9.05 -9.53
CA GLY A 192 -24.29 -8.55 -8.17
C GLY A 192 -25.59 -8.91 -7.45
N THR A 193 -26.29 -9.93 -7.93
CA THR A 193 -27.56 -10.36 -7.36
C THR A 193 -27.40 -11.48 -6.33
N LYS A 194 -26.29 -12.22 -6.41
CA LYS A 194 -26.04 -13.37 -5.53
C LYS A 194 -24.66 -13.26 -4.87
N LEU A 195 -24.64 -13.27 -3.55
CA LEU A 195 -23.43 -13.39 -2.75
C LEU A 195 -23.02 -14.86 -2.67
N LYS A 196 -21.79 -15.17 -3.01
CA LYS A 196 -21.19 -16.51 -2.88
C LYS A 196 -20.40 -16.64 -1.58
N SER A 197 -19.59 -15.61 -1.25
CA SER A 197 -18.86 -15.55 0.01
C SER A 197 -18.66 -14.12 0.49
N LEU A 198 -18.58 -13.98 1.82
CA LEU A 198 -18.24 -12.73 2.52
C LEU A 198 -17.35 -13.09 3.70
N THR A 199 -16.06 -12.80 3.58
CA THR A 199 -15.06 -13.23 4.56
C THR A 199 -14.02 -12.16 4.83
N TRP A 200 -13.64 -12.00 6.10
CA TRP A 200 -12.46 -11.23 6.45
C TRP A 200 -11.22 -12.10 6.29
N GLN A 201 -10.31 -11.63 5.46
CA GLN A 201 -9.00 -12.26 5.26
C GLN A 201 -7.92 -11.46 5.97
N ASN A 202 -7.13 -12.14 6.79
CA ASN A 202 -6.07 -11.53 7.58
C ASN A 202 -4.69 -12.12 7.23
N PRO A 203 -4.25 -12.10 5.97
CA PRO A 203 -2.95 -12.63 5.61
C PRO A 203 -1.82 -11.79 6.20
N THR A 204 -0.77 -12.48 6.64
CA THR A 204 0.47 -11.86 7.10
C THR A 204 1.60 -12.15 6.14
N ALA A 205 2.55 -11.23 6.02
CA ALA A 205 3.71 -11.42 5.18
C ALA A 205 4.95 -10.74 5.76
N VAL A 206 6.08 -11.41 5.68
CA VAL A 206 7.39 -10.80 5.91
C VAL A 206 8.01 -10.48 4.55
N THR A 207 8.53 -9.27 4.40
CA THR A 207 9.15 -8.82 3.16
C THR A 207 10.54 -8.28 3.46
N LEU A 208 11.55 -8.85 2.81
CA LEU A 208 12.90 -8.31 2.83
C LEU A 208 13.08 -7.39 1.61
N CYS A 209 13.59 -6.20 1.85
CA CYS A 209 13.82 -5.20 0.80
C CYS A 209 15.29 -4.79 0.79
N PHE A 210 15.83 -4.72 -0.41
CA PHE A 210 17.11 -4.12 -0.71
C PHE A 210 16.88 -2.93 -1.65
N GLY A 211 17.47 -1.78 -1.31
CA GLY A 211 17.35 -0.57 -2.09
C GLY A 211 18.72 0.08 -2.32
N TYR A 212 18.89 0.67 -3.47
CA TYR A 212 20.01 1.53 -3.78
C TYR A 212 19.49 2.94 -4.07
N LYS A 213 20.11 3.94 -3.45
CA LYS A 213 19.78 5.36 -3.62
C LYS A 213 20.97 6.08 -4.27
N PHE A 214 20.68 6.83 -5.31
CA PHE A 214 21.61 7.72 -5.94
C PHE A 214 21.07 9.15 -5.89
N SER A 215 21.90 10.11 -5.45
CA SER A 215 21.58 11.54 -5.38
C SER A 215 22.48 12.33 -6.32
N PHE A 216 21.90 13.18 -7.13
CA PHE A 216 22.60 14.08 -8.06
C PHE A 216 23.19 15.29 -7.35
#